data_a3f35656112558bb9350719cce2c218a
#
_entry.id   a3f35656112558bb9350719cce2c218a
#
_cell.length_a   1.000
_cell.length_b   1.000
_cell.length_c   1.000
_cell.angle_alpha   90.00
_cell.angle_beta   90.00
_cell.angle_gamma   90.00
#
_symmetry.space_group_name_H-M   'P 1'
#
loop_
_entity.id
_entity.type
_entity.pdbx_description
1 polymer ?
#
loop_
_entity_poly.entity_id
_entity_poly.type
_entity_poly.pdbx_seq_one_letter_code
_entity_poly.pdbx_strand_id
1 'polypeptide(L)'
;MLAPSVLSQDRPVFTAEANLQSIAVEVTDRQGRDMRGLTAADFTLLEDGHPQKISFFGAEDQPVSLAVLVDSSSSMRSGHKLDGVREILPPLLRGNLPEDEIYFAQFTDRVFPVQPLTGEERLHPPFRQVDSRAGTAFYDALATALCTLRGARNLRQAVVVITDGADQHSRLSLDQLIQTARSLRPQIFTIGFFDAREADIFYNSGKVVTLVNSHEIDNPVKAFERISKETGAEAFFPSSQRDLEKALTRILGILRAQYTLAYHTERPNAFRRIEVKVNHSGTRVAARRAVGAELGDGEMAHFFTTRCEVSAKDHPYPWEPHVTRTPDGLTVYQDDFSDPRSGWPNRPGLGYAGGAYQVSVAPAIGSSGAREPGGIAAYGPWFTNFRASVNLQPGPGDGAGGLIFRLNERGYYLLLLKHANYKLVKKFWGGVADEPLVNWAGLHRISADPRMTAEVECNGNRITVRVDGIQAISLTDDSFGDGQIGMAFFGRGHALFRDLLVEELR
;
A
#
# COMPACT_ATOMS: atom_id res chain seq x y z
N MET A 1 27.28 19.18 -46.62
CA MET A 1 27.18 17.89 -45.95
C MET A 1 25.89 17.89 -45.14
N LEU A 2 24.85 17.21 -45.65
CA LEU A 2 23.55 17.06 -44.97
C LEU A 2 23.65 15.83 -44.05
N ALA A 3 23.35 16.02 -42.76
CA ALA A 3 23.26 14.92 -41.81
C ALA A 3 21.99 14.09 -42.07
N PRO A 4 22.03 12.77 -41.94
CA PRO A 4 20.87 11.95 -42.11
C PRO A 4 19.89 12.14 -40.97
N SER A 5 18.65 12.45 -41.29
CA SER A 5 17.51 12.44 -40.39
C SER A 5 17.27 11.01 -39.87
N VAL A 6 17.40 10.83 -38.58
CA VAL A 6 16.97 9.61 -37.88
C VAL A 6 15.45 9.52 -38.00
N LEU A 7 14.98 8.56 -38.78
CA LEU A 7 13.57 8.19 -38.81
C LEU A 7 13.19 7.67 -37.42
N SER A 8 12.38 8.47 -36.72
CA SER A 8 11.62 8.01 -35.56
C SER A 8 10.76 6.84 -36.00
N GLN A 9 11.03 5.64 -35.50
CA GLN A 9 10.11 4.53 -35.67
C GLN A 9 8.84 4.90 -34.91
N ASP A 10 7.73 5.10 -35.63
CA ASP A 10 6.40 5.21 -35.08
C ASP A 10 6.11 3.99 -34.21
N ARG A 11 6.16 4.16 -32.88
CA ARG A 11 5.71 3.15 -31.95
C ARG A 11 4.19 3.07 -32.09
N PRO A 12 3.60 1.88 -32.26
CA PRO A 12 2.16 1.74 -32.29
C PRO A 12 1.58 2.19 -30.95
N VAL A 13 0.87 3.31 -30.94
CA VAL A 13 -0.01 3.71 -29.83
C VAL A 13 -1.20 2.77 -29.90
N PHE A 14 -1.23 1.75 -29.07
CA PHE A 14 -2.37 0.87 -28.94
C PHE A 14 -3.51 1.66 -28.25
N THR A 15 -4.36 2.31 -29.00
CA THR A 15 -5.72 2.62 -28.56
C THR A 15 -6.35 1.28 -28.21
N ALA A 16 -6.91 1.17 -26.99
CA ALA A 16 -7.47 -0.06 -26.46
C ALA A 16 -8.58 -0.59 -27.41
N GLU A 17 -8.22 -1.48 -28.32
CA GLU A 17 -9.19 -2.30 -29.01
C GLU A 17 -9.78 -3.24 -27.96
N ALA A 18 -11.07 -3.10 -27.70
CA ALA A 18 -11.80 -3.84 -26.65
C ALA A 18 -11.67 -5.39 -26.78
N ASN A 19 -11.16 -5.87 -27.91
CA ASN A 19 -11.06 -7.29 -28.24
C ASN A 19 -9.64 -7.86 -28.23
N LEU A 20 -8.61 -7.06 -27.88
CA LEU A 20 -7.23 -7.56 -27.83
C LEU A 20 -6.93 -8.23 -26.48
N GLN A 21 -6.76 -9.55 -26.51
CA GLN A 21 -6.38 -10.35 -25.35
C GLN A 21 -4.87 -10.60 -25.34
N SER A 22 -4.19 -10.23 -24.25
CA SER A 22 -2.76 -10.51 -24.05
C SER A 22 -2.54 -11.63 -23.04
N ILE A 23 -1.55 -12.47 -23.32
CA ILE A 23 -1.14 -13.61 -22.49
C ILE A 23 0.36 -13.49 -22.27
N ALA A 24 0.77 -13.39 -21.00
CA ALA A 24 2.15 -13.51 -20.60
C ALA A 24 2.54 -15.00 -20.51
N VAL A 25 3.71 -15.36 -21.04
CA VAL A 25 4.15 -16.74 -21.16
C VAL A 25 5.60 -16.86 -20.68
N GLU A 26 5.84 -17.63 -19.64
CA GLU A 26 7.17 -18.04 -19.23
C GLU A 26 7.49 -19.39 -19.87
N VAL A 27 8.69 -19.50 -20.44
CA VAL A 27 9.17 -20.75 -21.04
C VAL A 27 10.50 -21.12 -20.40
N THR A 28 10.56 -22.31 -19.81
CA THR A 28 11.79 -22.82 -19.18
C THR A 28 12.19 -24.17 -19.74
N ASP A 29 13.49 -24.50 -19.65
CA ASP A 29 13.99 -25.83 -19.94
C ASP A 29 13.68 -26.84 -18.82
N ARG A 30 14.14 -28.10 -18.98
CA ARG A 30 13.92 -29.13 -17.94
C ARG A 30 14.60 -28.84 -16.62
N GLN A 31 15.63 -27.99 -16.61
CA GLN A 31 16.37 -27.55 -15.44
C GLN A 31 15.75 -26.29 -14.79
N GLY A 32 14.67 -25.75 -15.36
CA GLY A 32 14.00 -24.54 -14.86
C GLY A 32 14.68 -23.23 -15.22
N ARG A 33 15.60 -23.24 -16.22
CA ARG A 33 16.25 -22.03 -16.72
C ARG A 33 15.41 -21.41 -17.83
N ASP A 34 15.30 -20.09 -17.81
CA ASP A 34 14.51 -19.34 -18.80
C ASP A 34 15.06 -19.58 -20.21
N MET A 35 14.17 -19.92 -21.14
CA MET A 35 14.50 -20.06 -22.57
C MET A 35 14.25 -18.74 -23.26
N ARG A 36 15.31 -18.17 -23.82
CA ARG A 36 15.32 -16.89 -24.55
C ARG A 36 15.49 -17.12 -26.06
N GLY A 37 15.15 -16.08 -26.83
CA GLY A 37 15.34 -16.08 -28.29
C GLY A 37 14.30 -16.84 -29.07
N LEU A 38 13.16 -17.22 -28.47
CA LEU A 38 12.04 -17.81 -29.21
C LEU A 38 11.33 -16.73 -30.05
N THR A 39 10.74 -17.16 -31.15
CA THR A 39 9.99 -16.32 -32.11
C THR A 39 8.50 -16.64 -32.05
N ALA A 40 7.63 -15.81 -32.64
CA ALA A 40 6.20 -16.08 -32.71
C ALA A 40 5.86 -17.44 -33.36
N ALA A 41 6.71 -17.91 -34.29
CA ALA A 41 6.54 -19.20 -34.98
C ALA A 41 6.76 -20.42 -34.07
N ASP A 42 7.43 -20.23 -32.96
CA ASP A 42 7.66 -21.29 -31.94
C ASP A 42 6.44 -21.52 -31.05
N PHE A 43 5.43 -20.62 -31.09
CA PHE A 43 4.26 -20.68 -30.23
C PHE A 43 3.00 -21.09 -31.00
N THR A 44 2.18 -21.89 -30.33
CA THR A 44 0.80 -22.19 -30.74
C THR A 44 -0.13 -21.75 -29.60
N LEU A 45 -1.00 -20.79 -29.87
CA LEU A 45 -2.01 -20.30 -28.92
C LEU A 45 -3.36 -20.88 -29.27
N LEU A 46 -4.03 -21.46 -28.31
CA LEU A 46 -5.37 -22.04 -28.45
C LEU A 46 -6.36 -21.36 -27.50
N GLU A 47 -7.53 -20.98 -28.00
CA GLU A 47 -8.70 -20.54 -27.23
C GLU A 47 -9.80 -21.59 -27.38
N ASP A 48 -10.26 -22.17 -26.28
CA ASP A 48 -11.23 -23.28 -26.24
C ASP A 48 -10.87 -24.44 -27.19
N GLY A 49 -9.56 -24.71 -27.35
CA GLY A 49 -9.02 -25.75 -28.23
C GLY A 49 -8.85 -25.31 -29.70
N HIS A 50 -9.26 -24.11 -30.08
CA HIS A 50 -9.15 -23.59 -31.45
C HIS A 50 -7.92 -22.70 -31.60
N PRO A 51 -7.06 -22.92 -32.62
CA PRO A 51 -5.87 -22.11 -32.87
C PRO A 51 -6.22 -20.64 -33.11
N GLN A 52 -5.51 -19.75 -32.47
CA GLN A 52 -5.63 -18.30 -32.58
C GLN A 52 -4.42 -17.73 -33.32
N LYS A 53 -4.68 -16.72 -34.18
CA LYS A 53 -3.60 -15.98 -34.83
C LYS A 53 -2.99 -14.99 -33.84
N ILE A 54 -1.70 -15.16 -33.55
CA ILE A 54 -0.94 -14.20 -32.73
C ILE A 54 -0.82 -12.92 -33.56
N SER A 55 -1.45 -11.84 -33.13
CA SER A 55 -1.43 -10.52 -33.76
C SER A 55 -0.35 -9.60 -33.23
N PHE A 56 0.14 -9.86 -32.01
CA PHE A 56 1.30 -9.21 -31.42
C PHE A 56 2.17 -10.24 -30.68
N PHE A 57 3.48 -10.12 -30.86
CA PHE A 57 4.49 -10.91 -30.16
C PHE A 57 5.53 -9.99 -29.55
N GLY A 58 5.61 -9.99 -28.22
CA GLY A 58 6.65 -9.30 -27.44
C GLY A 58 7.66 -10.32 -26.93
N ALA A 59 8.91 -10.16 -27.31
CA ALA A 59 10.03 -10.94 -26.77
C ALA A 59 10.40 -10.48 -25.36
N GLU A 60 11.56 -10.93 -24.88
CA GLU A 60 12.11 -10.60 -23.57
C GLU A 60 12.34 -9.08 -23.40
N ASP A 61 12.60 -8.66 -22.18
CA ASP A 61 12.97 -7.28 -21.80
C ASP A 61 11.97 -6.20 -22.25
N GLN A 62 10.68 -6.56 -22.36
CA GLN A 62 9.62 -5.57 -22.58
C GLN A 62 9.33 -4.78 -21.29
N PRO A 63 8.92 -3.50 -21.43
CA PRO A 63 8.48 -2.70 -20.29
C PRO A 63 7.31 -3.35 -19.55
N VAL A 64 7.30 -3.19 -18.23
CA VAL A 64 6.25 -3.71 -17.33
C VAL A 64 5.58 -2.61 -16.55
N SER A 65 4.26 -2.73 -16.37
CA SER A 65 3.52 -1.95 -15.36
C SER A 65 3.29 -2.84 -14.15
N LEU A 66 3.97 -2.52 -13.06
CA LEU A 66 4.06 -3.33 -11.84
C LEU A 66 3.31 -2.65 -10.70
N ALA A 67 2.36 -3.36 -10.09
CA ALA A 67 1.79 -2.98 -8.81
C ALA A 67 2.46 -3.79 -7.69
N VAL A 68 2.99 -3.11 -6.68
CA VAL A 68 3.59 -3.72 -5.50
C VAL A 68 2.72 -3.42 -4.30
N LEU A 69 2.23 -4.46 -3.63
CA LEU A 69 1.42 -4.38 -2.43
C LEU A 69 2.18 -4.98 -1.24
N VAL A 70 2.24 -4.26 -0.14
CA VAL A 70 2.88 -4.74 1.08
C VAL A 70 1.90 -4.70 2.23
N ASP A 71 1.65 -5.85 2.80
CA ASP A 71 0.90 -5.98 4.04
C ASP A 71 1.65 -5.29 5.20
N SER A 72 0.93 -4.45 5.92
CA SER A 72 1.45 -3.70 7.05
C SER A 72 0.63 -3.94 8.32
N SER A 73 -0.08 -5.07 8.37
CA SER A 73 -0.84 -5.54 9.53
C SER A 73 0.07 -5.83 10.73
N SER A 74 -0.53 -6.07 11.88
CA SER A 74 0.21 -6.31 13.12
C SER A 74 1.11 -7.55 13.06
N SER A 75 0.70 -8.59 12.34
CA SER A 75 1.48 -9.82 12.17
C SER A 75 2.78 -9.57 11.40
N MET A 76 2.75 -8.76 10.35
CA MET A 76 3.94 -8.36 9.59
C MET A 76 4.95 -7.55 10.41
N ARG A 77 4.51 -6.85 11.44
CA ARG A 77 5.42 -6.15 12.39
C ARG A 77 6.01 -7.09 13.42
N SER A 78 5.24 -8.10 13.82
CA SER A 78 5.75 -9.16 14.70
C SER A 78 6.88 -9.90 14.00
N GLY A 79 8.00 -10.11 14.67
CA GLY A 79 9.15 -10.82 14.10
C GLY A 79 9.96 -10.06 13.05
N HIS A 80 9.81 -8.73 12.96
CA HIS A 80 10.57 -7.87 12.03
C HIS A 80 10.41 -8.20 10.54
N LYS A 81 9.31 -8.87 10.14
CA LYS A 81 9.07 -9.24 8.74
C LYS A 81 8.97 -8.00 7.85
N LEU A 82 8.24 -6.98 8.29
CA LEU A 82 8.07 -5.72 7.55
C LEU A 82 9.40 -4.95 7.40
N ASP A 83 10.28 -5.01 8.38
CA ASP A 83 11.59 -4.37 8.33
C ASP A 83 12.46 -5.01 7.24
N GLY A 84 12.43 -6.35 7.13
CA GLY A 84 13.09 -7.07 6.05
C GLY A 84 12.56 -6.68 4.66
N VAL A 85 11.25 -6.49 4.50
CA VAL A 85 10.65 -6.03 3.24
C VAL A 85 11.11 -4.60 2.90
N ARG A 86 11.16 -3.71 3.88
CA ARG A 86 11.62 -2.31 3.73
C ARG A 86 13.06 -2.20 3.25
N GLU A 87 13.91 -3.09 3.72
CA GLU A 87 15.32 -3.10 3.35
C GLU A 87 15.54 -3.61 1.92
N ILE A 88 14.84 -4.68 1.54
CA ILE A 88 15.09 -5.40 0.28
C ILE A 88 14.35 -4.76 -0.90
N LEU A 89 13.11 -4.33 -0.72
CA LEU A 89 12.24 -3.93 -1.82
C LEU A 89 12.74 -2.71 -2.62
N PRO A 90 13.15 -1.59 -2.01
CA PRO A 90 13.56 -0.40 -2.75
C PRO A 90 14.79 -0.60 -3.66
N PRO A 91 15.88 -1.29 -3.23
CA PRO A 91 17.00 -1.58 -4.11
C PRO A 91 16.62 -2.41 -5.33
N LEU A 92 15.76 -3.42 -5.16
CA LEU A 92 15.32 -4.29 -6.25
C LEU A 92 14.48 -3.55 -7.29
N LEU A 93 13.61 -2.64 -6.86
CA LEU A 93 12.77 -1.85 -7.76
C LEU A 93 13.55 -0.77 -8.53
N ARG A 94 14.74 -0.38 -8.08
CA ARG A 94 15.61 0.58 -8.81
C ARG A 94 16.22 0.04 -10.11
N GLY A 95 16.27 -1.28 -10.29
CA GLY A 95 16.79 -1.93 -11.49
C GLY A 95 15.82 -2.01 -12.66
N ASN A 96 14.78 -1.19 -12.70
CA ASN A 96 13.76 -1.21 -13.72
C ASN A 96 14.18 -0.49 -15.01
N LEU A 97 13.48 -0.80 -16.11
CA LEU A 97 13.66 -0.10 -17.38
C LEU A 97 13.03 1.31 -17.28
N PRO A 98 13.54 2.29 -18.06
CA PRO A 98 12.99 3.65 -18.04
C PRO A 98 11.49 3.74 -18.40
N GLU A 99 10.99 2.79 -19.18
CA GLU A 99 9.59 2.72 -19.61
C GLU A 99 8.69 1.95 -18.64
N ASP A 100 9.23 1.37 -17.58
CA ASP A 100 8.42 0.68 -16.57
C ASP A 100 7.56 1.68 -15.82
N GLU A 101 6.39 1.21 -15.38
CA GLU A 101 5.52 1.95 -14.48
C GLU A 101 5.39 1.17 -13.17
N ILE A 102 5.45 1.87 -12.05
CA ILE A 102 5.30 1.24 -10.74
C ILE A 102 4.21 1.95 -9.94
N TYR A 103 3.28 1.16 -9.42
CA TYR A 103 2.36 1.51 -8.37
C TYR A 103 2.81 0.85 -7.07
N PHE A 104 2.88 1.60 -5.97
CA PHE A 104 3.20 1.03 -4.67
C PHE A 104 2.13 1.39 -3.65
N ALA A 105 1.63 0.39 -2.92
CA ALA A 105 0.69 0.59 -1.82
C ALA A 105 0.99 -0.36 -0.66
N GLN A 106 0.68 0.11 0.53
CA GLN A 106 0.57 -0.69 1.74
C GLN A 106 -0.91 -1.02 1.99
N PHE A 107 -1.18 -2.10 2.70
CA PHE A 107 -2.56 -2.40 3.10
C PHE A 107 -2.62 -3.02 4.50
N THR A 108 -3.79 -2.88 5.12
CA THR A 108 -4.24 -3.54 6.32
C THR A 108 -5.71 -3.96 6.09
N ASP A 109 -6.68 -3.43 6.84
CA ASP A 109 -8.13 -3.52 6.57
C ASP A 109 -8.57 -2.66 5.35
N ARG A 110 -7.66 -1.83 4.84
CA ARG A 110 -7.83 -0.97 3.67
C ARG A 110 -6.50 -0.76 2.95
N VAL A 111 -6.57 -0.19 1.75
CA VAL A 111 -5.38 0.11 0.94
C VAL A 111 -4.93 1.54 1.18
N PHE A 112 -3.63 1.72 1.31
CA PHE A 112 -2.95 3.00 1.47
C PHE A 112 -1.98 3.18 0.29
N PRO A 113 -2.40 3.85 -0.80
CA PRO A 113 -1.50 4.19 -1.88
C PRO A 113 -0.33 5.03 -1.35
N VAL A 114 0.88 4.65 -1.72
CA VAL A 114 2.12 5.35 -1.34
C VAL A 114 2.73 6.03 -2.54
N GLN A 115 2.68 5.35 -3.69
CA GLN A 115 3.13 5.88 -4.97
C GLN A 115 2.07 5.57 -6.03
N PRO A 116 1.52 6.56 -6.75
CA PRO A 116 0.64 6.34 -7.88
C PRO A 116 1.37 5.61 -9.02
N LEU A 117 0.63 5.02 -9.93
CA LEU A 117 1.22 4.36 -11.11
C LEU A 117 1.97 5.40 -11.96
N THR A 118 3.28 5.31 -11.98
CA THR A 118 4.15 6.26 -12.69
C THR A 118 5.43 5.59 -13.18
N GLY A 119 5.97 6.09 -14.30
CA GLY A 119 7.31 5.76 -14.79
C GLY A 119 8.40 6.71 -14.32
N GLU A 120 8.07 7.72 -13.53
CA GLU A 120 9.07 8.63 -12.97
C GLU A 120 9.85 7.96 -11.83
N GLU A 121 11.15 8.26 -11.75
CA GLU A 121 12.14 7.66 -10.84
C GLU A 121 11.93 8.08 -9.36
N ARG A 122 10.73 7.92 -8.82
CA ARG A 122 10.41 8.27 -7.43
C ARG A 122 10.32 7.05 -6.51
N LEU A 123 11.18 6.06 -6.71
CA LEU A 123 11.24 4.88 -5.87
C LEU A 123 12.05 5.09 -4.59
N HIS A 124 11.64 6.07 -3.81
CA HIS A 124 11.81 6.07 -2.37
C HIS A 124 10.43 6.11 -1.73
N PRO A 125 9.63 5.03 -1.85
CA PRO A 125 8.36 5.02 -1.15
C PRO A 125 8.69 4.99 0.34
N PRO A 126 8.43 6.07 1.09
CA PRO A 126 8.47 5.97 2.52
C PRO A 126 7.37 4.99 2.88
N PHE A 127 7.75 3.83 3.42
CA PHE A 127 6.77 2.96 4.03
C PHE A 127 6.02 3.78 5.08
N ARG A 128 4.73 3.95 4.88
CA ARG A 128 3.90 4.71 5.81
C ARG A 128 3.67 3.90 7.07
N GLN A 129 3.59 4.59 8.18
CA GLN A 129 3.01 3.98 9.35
C GLN A 129 1.49 3.93 9.17
N VAL A 130 0.97 2.74 8.96
CA VAL A 130 -0.47 2.47 8.94
C VAL A 130 -0.90 1.89 10.27
N ASP A 131 -2.16 2.09 10.67
CA ASP A 131 -2.68 1.46 11.89
C ASP A 131 -2.69 -0.07 11.73
N SER A 132 -1.77 -0.73 12.39
CA SER A 132 -1.60 -2.17 12.31
C SER A 132 -2.58 -2.97 13.16
N ARG A 133 -3.42 -2.31 13.98
CA ARG A 133 -4.45 -3.02 14.78
C ARG A 133 -5.65 -3.43 13.93
N ALA A 134 -5.75 -2.87 12.73
CA ALA A 134 -6.70 -3.30 11.74
C ALA A 134 -6.27 -4.66 11.18
N GLY A 135 -7.23 -5.51 10.83
CA GLY A 135 -6.95 -6.81 10.21
C GLY A 135 -6.44 -6.68 8.77
N THR A 136 -6.52 -7.75 8.02
CA THR A 136 -5.98 -7.85 6.67
C THR A 136 -7.12 -7.99 5.65
N ALA A 137 -7.24 -7.02 4.73
CA ALA A 137 -8.17 -7.04 3.59
C ALA A 137 -7.39 -7.37 2.30
N PHE A 138 -6.90 -8.59 2.21
CA PHE A 138 -5.98 -9.04 1.17
C PHE A 138 -6.61 -9.07 -0.23
N TYR A 139 -7.84 -9.62 -0.35
CA TYR A 139 -8.53 -9.68 -1.65
C TYR A 139 -8.95 -8.30 -2.14
N ASP A 140 -9.40 -7.41 -1.26
CA ASP A 140 -9.74 -6.03 -1.60
C ASP A 140 -8.48 -5.23 -2.04
N ALA A 141 -7.32 -5.51 -1.44
CA ALA A 141 -6.05 -4.90 -1.85
C ALA A 141 -5.64 -5.34 -3.26
N LEU A 142 -5.72 -6.63 -3.57
CA LEU A 142 -5.47 -7.15 -4.91
C LEU A 142 -6.43 -6.55 -5.94
N ALA A 143 -7.73 -6.47 -5.63
CA ALA A 143 -8.71 -5.84 -6.52
C ALA A 143 -8.38 -4.38 -6.81
N THR A 144 -7.94 -3.62 -5.80
CA THR A 144 -7.51 -2.22 -5.96
C THR A 144 -6.30 -2.10 -6.91
N ALA A 145 -5.30 -2.97 -6.76
CA ALA A 145 -4.15 -3.00 -7.66
C ALA A 145 -4.54 -3.35 -9.10
N LEU A 146 -5.42 -4.34 -9.27
CA LEU A 146 -5.94 -4.71 -10.59
C LEU A 146 -6.69 -3.55 -11.25
N CYS A 147 -7.49 -2.80 -10.49
CA CYS A 147 -8.17 -1.60 -10.98
C CYS A 147 -7.18 -0.52 -11.41
N THR A 148 -6.15 -0.27 -10.61
CA THR A 148 -5.10 0.72 -10.90
C THR A 148 -4.38 0.37 -12.21
N LEU A 149 -4.04 -0.90 -12.42
CA LEU A 149 -3.34 -1.36 -13.62
C LEU A 149 -4.21 -1.33 -14.91
N ARG A 150 -5.52 -1.11 -14.83
CA ARG A 150 -6.34 -0.86 -16.04
C ARG A 150 -5.90 0.39 -16.79
N GLY A 151 -5.38 1.40 -16.09
CA GLY A 151 -4.83 2.62 -16.67
C GLY A 151 -3.37 2.52 -17.13
N ALA A 152 -2.75 1.35 -17.00
CA ALA A 152 -1.35 1.15 -17.31
C ALA A 152 -1.06 1.18 -18.81
N ARG A 153 0.10 1.74 -19.19
CA ARG A 153 0.53 1.89 -20.60
C ARG A 153 1.07 0.61 -21.19
N ASN A 154 1.72 -0.24 -20.37
CA ASN A 154 2.39 -1.42 -20.85
C ASN A 154 1.44 -2.61 -20.94
N LEU A 155 1.60 -3.43 -22.01
CA LEU A 155 0.82 -4.66 -22.18
C LEU A 155 1.20 -5.72 -21.14
N ARG A 156 2.47 -5.73 -20.70
CA ARG A 156 2.95 -6.60 -19.62
C ARG A 156 2.63 -5.96 -18.28
N GLN A 157 1.74 -6.60 -17.55
CA GLN A 157 1.24 -6.10 -16.28
C GLN A 157 1.34 -7.16 -15.20
N ALA A 158 1.80 -6.78 -14.01
CA ALA A 158 1.91 -7.69 -12.88
C ALA A 158 1.56 -7.02 -11.56
N VAL A 159 1.08 -7.82 -10.61
CA VAL A 159 0.95 -7.48 -9.20
C VAL A 159 1.91 -8.37 -8.42
N VAL A 160 2.71 -7.78 -7.55
CA VAL A 160 3.50 -8.50 -6.54
C VAL A 160 2.93 -8.12 -5.18
N VAL A 161 2.46 -9.09 -4.42
CA VAL A 161 1.94 -8.86 -3.08
C VAL A 161 2.73 -9.64 -2.05
N ILE A 162 3.13 -8.97 -0.97
CA ILE A 162 3.88 -9.54 0.15
C ILE A 162 3.01 -9.44 1.39
N THR A 163 2.69 -10.57 2.01
CA THR A 163 1.85 -10.68 3.21
C THR A 163 2.22 -11.91 4.02
N ASP A 164 1.97 -11.91 5.31
CA ASP A 164 1.99 -13.10 6.17
C ASP A 164 0.59 -13.52 6.59
N GLY A 165 -0.43 -12.76 6.16
CA GLY A 165 -1.78 -12.87 6.65
C GLY A 165 -2.75 -13.54 5.72
N ALA A 166 -3.71 -14.20 6.35
CA ALA A 166 -4.93 -14.62 5.71
C ALA A 166 -5.90 -13.46 5.59
N ASP A 167 -6.73 -13.49 4.59
CA ASP A 167 -7.81 -12.52 4.43
C ASP A 167 -8.82 -12.62 5.59
N GLN A 168 -9.09 -11.49 6.23
CA GLN A 168 -10.03 -11.43 7.36
C GLN A 168 -11.09 -10.35 7.20
N HIS A 169 -10.82 -9.33 6.36
CA HIS A 169 -11.63 -8.11 6.32
C HIS A 169 -12.04 -7.69 4.92
N SER A 170 -11.70 -8.47 3.89
CA SER A 170 -12.17 -8.17 2.54
C SER A 170 -13.68 -8.34 2.42
N ARG A 171 -14.26 -7.53 1.56
CA ARG A 171 -15.65 -7.68 1.12
C ARG A 171 -15.78 -8.68 -0.02
N LEU A 172 -14.68 -8.89 -0.75
CA LEU A 172 -14.59 -9.89 -1.81
C LEU A 172 -14.28 -11.26 -1.23
N SER A 173 -14.90 -12.28 -1.80
CA SER A 173 -14.46 -13.67 -1.60
C SER A 173 -13.29 -13.99 -2.54
N LEU A 174 -12.56 -15.08 -2.23
CA LEU A 174 -11.51 -15.61 -3.10
C LEU A 174 -12.02 -15.89 -4.52
N ASP A 175 -13.21 -16.46 -4.67
CA ASP A 175 -13.78 -16.77 -5.98
C ASP A 175 -14.11 -15.52 -6.79
N GLN A 176 -14.67 -14.49 -6.16
CA GLN A 176 -14.93 -13.20 -6.82
C GLN A 176 -13.63 -12.52 -7.26
N LEU A 177 -12.58 -12.55 -6.43
CA LEU A 177 -11.27 -12.03 -6.80
C LEU A 177 -10.69 -12.78 -8.02
N ILE A 178 -10.74 -14.11 -8.01
CA ILE A 178 -10.22 -14.94 -9.11
C ILE A 178 -10.96 -14.65 -10.43
N GLN A 179 -12.27 -14.53 -10.39
CA GLN A 179 -13.06 -14.18 -11.59
C GLN A 179 -12.67 -12.79 -12.12
N THR A 180 -12.50 -11.82 -11.23
CA THR A 180 -12.00 -10.49 -11.57
C THR A 180 -10.61 -10.55 -12.20
N ALA A 181 -9.69 -11.28 -11.58
CA ALA A 181 -8.32 -11.40 -12.07
C ALA A 181 -8.22 -12.09 -13.45
N ARG A 182 -9.10 -13.08 -13.72
CA ARG A 182 -9.19 -13.71 -15.05
C ARG A 182 -9.68 -12.75 -16.13
N SER A 183 -10.53 -11.77 -15.78
CA SER A 183 -11.06 -10.78 -16.71
C SER A 183 -10.07 -9.65 -17.01
N LEU A 184 -8.97 -9.57 -16.29
CA LEU A 184 -7.95 -8.53 -16.40
C LEU A 184 -6.61 -9.12 -16.84
N ARG A 185 -5.70 -8.25 -17.34
CA ARG A 185 -4.39 -8.66 -17.88
C ARG A 185 -3.36 -9.06 -16.82
N PRO A 186 -3.28 -8.41 -15.64
CA PRO A 186 -2.16 -8.60 -14.73
C PRO A 186 -1.98 -10.06 -14.28
N GLN A 187 -0.73 -10.49 -14.21
CA GLN A 187 -0.32 -11.66 -13.43
C GLN A 187 -0.25 -11.27 -11.95
N ILE A 188 -0.56 -12.20 -11.04
CA ILE A 188 -0.49 -11.94 -9.60
C ILE A 188 0.51 -12.90 -8.97
N PHE A 189 1.69 -12.37 -8.63
CA PHE A 189 2.70 -13.07 -7.85
C PHE A 189 2.42 -12.85 -6.37
N THR A 190 2.21 -13.92 -5.63
CA THR A 190 1.97 -13.86 -4.18
C THR A 190 3.20 -14.32 -3.42
N ILE A 191 3.57 -13.58 -2.38
CA ILE A 191 4.66 -13.92 -1.46
C ILE A 191 4.08 -14.06 -0.07
N GLY A 192 3.98 -15.30 0.41
CA GLY A 192 3.56 -15.64 1.76
C GLY A 192 4.76 -15.67 2.71
N PHE A 193 5.00 -14.62 3.48
CA PHE A 193 6.16 -14.51 4.38
C PHE A 193 5.76 -14.87 5.81
N PHE A 194 5.58 -16.17 6.05
CA PHE A 194 5.10 -16.74 7.31
C PHE A 194 6.25 -16.96 8.31
N ASP A 195 5.95 -16.83 9.59
CA ASP A 195 6.83 -17.37 10.61
C ASP A 195 6.70 -18.93 10.69
N ALA A 196 7.60 -19.58 11.46
CA ALA A 196 7.64 -21.03 11.53
C ALA A 196 6.33 -21.65 12.07
N ARG A 197 5.64 -20.96 12.98
CA ARG A 197 4.37 -21.42 13.57
C ARG A 197 3.21 -21.26 12.59
N GLU A 198 3.14 -20.12 11.94
CA GLU A 198 2.15 -19.84 10.89
C GLU A 198 2.29 -20.84 9.73
N ALA A 199 3.52 -21.05 9.27
CA ALA A 199 3.83 -22.01 8.22
C ALA A 199 3.38 -23.43 8.60
N ASP A 200 3.68 -23.90 9.81
CA ASP A 200 3.25 -25.23 10.29
C ASP A 200 1.74 -25.38 10.25
N ILE A 201 1.00 -24.38 10.73
CA ILE A 201 -0.47 -24.37 10.68
C ILE A 201 -0.99 -24.42 9.24
N PHE A 202 -0.50 -23.54 8.37
CA PHE A 202 -1.03 -23.38 7.02
C PHE A 202 -0.69 -24.55 6.10
N TYR A 203 0.52 -25.12 6.21
CA TYR A 203 0.90 -26.30 5.41
C TYR A 203 0.16 -27.57 5.83
N ASN A 204 -0.14 -27.72 7.13
CA ASN A 204 -0.81 -28.90 7.65
C ASN A 204 -2.34 -28.80 7.68
N SER A 205 -2.92 -27.66 7.31
CA SER A 205 -4.37 -27.44 7.26
C SER A 205 -4.96 -27.68 5.87
N GLY A 206 -6.28 -27.89 5.81
CA GLY A 206 -7.05 -28.00 4.58
C GLY A 206 -7.21 -26.68 3.84
N LYS A 207 -8.32 -26.52 3.11
CA LYS A 207 -8.64 -25.28 2.39
C LYS A 207 -9.02 -24.12 3.33
N VAL A 208 -9.49 -24.46 4.52
CA VAL A 208 -9.95 -23.52 5.54
C VAL A 208 -9.12 -23.71 6.80
N VAL A 209 -8.81 -22.62 7.48
CA VAL A 209 -8.11 -22.60 8.76
C VAL A 209 -9.01 -21.92 9.78
N THR A 210 -9.12 -22.52 10.96
CA THR A 210 -9.86 -21.93 12.08
C THR A 210 -8.90 -21.14 12.96
N LEU A 211 -9.12 -19.84 13.10
CA LEU A 211 -8.34 -18.97 13.98
C LEU A 211 -8.72 -19.19 15.46
N VAL A 212 -7.89 -18.68 16.36
CA VAL A 212 -8.07 -18.80 17.81
C VAL A 212 -9.42 -18.29 18.32
N ASN A 213 -10.04 -17.33 17.61
CA ASN A 213 -11.37 -16.80 17.90
C ASN A 213 -12.52 -17.58 17.22
N SER A 214 -12.27 -18.79 16.75
CA SER A 214 -13.22 -19.64 16.01
C SER A 214 -13.69 -19.06 14.66
N HIS A 215 -12.96 -18.08 14.11
CA HIS A 215 -13.22 -17.55 12.77
C HIS A 215 -12.57 -18.46 11.73
N GLU A 216 -13.34 -18.86 10.74
CA GLU A 216 -12.82 -19.63 9.60
C GLU A 216 -12.38 -18.69 8.49
N ILE A 217 -11.18 -18.95 7.96
CA ILE A 217 -10.58 -18.18 6.87
C ILE A 217 -10.07 -19.13 5.78
N ASP A 218 -9.96 -18.64 4.55
CA ASP A 218 -9.24 -19.38 3.51
C ASP A 218 -7.80 -19.64 3.95
N ASN A 219 -7.32 -20.86 3.72
CA ASN A 219 -5.92 -21.20 3.98
C ASN A 219 -5.01 -20.34 3.07
N PRO A 220 -4.13 -19.50 3.63
CA PRO A 220 -3.33 -18.56 2.84
C PRO A 220 -2.48 -19.25 1.78
N VAL A 221 -1.84 -20.37 2.11
CA VAL A 221 -1.01 -21.14 1.15
C VAL A 221 -1.85 -21.56 -0.06
N LYS A 222 -3.03 -22.12 0.18
CA LYS A 222 -3.92 -22.60 -0.90
C LYS A 222 -4.53 -21.45 -1.71
N ALA A 223 -4.88 -20.35 -1.03
CA ALA A 223 -5.41 -19.17 -1.68
C ALA A 223 -4.34 -18.53 -2.58
N PHE A 224 -3.11 -18.35 -2.08
CA PHE A 224 -2.01 -17.74 -2.83
C PHE A 224 -1.61 -18.58 -4.04
N GLU A 225 -1.43 -19.90 -3.86
CA GLU A 225 -1.18 -20.82 -4.97
C GLU A 225 -2.27 -20.74 -6.04
N ARG A 226 -3.53 -20.67 -5.63
CA ARG A 226 -4.68 -20.60 -6.55
C ARG A 226 -4.70 -19.27 -7.31
N ILE A 227 -4.56 -18.13 -6.62
CA ILE A 227 -4.54 -16.79 -7.23
C ILE A 227 -3.42 -16.68 -8.27
N SER A 228 -2.20 -17.04 -7.89
CA SER A 228 -1.05 -16.95 -8.79
C SER A 228 -1.23 -17.86 -10.01
N LYS A 229 -1.59 -19.12 -9.81
CA LYS A 229 -1.81 -20.09 -10.88
C LYS A 229 -2.89 -19.65 -11.87
N GLU A 230 -4.01 -19.12 -11.41
CA GLU A 230 -5.12 -18.67 -12.25
C GLU A 230 -4.75 -17.48 -13.13
N THR A 231 -3.78 -16.69 -12.70
CA THR A 231 -3.28 -15.54 -13.47
C THR A 231 -2.01 -15.85 -14.26
N GLY A 232 -1.53 -17.10 -14.22
CA GLY A 232 -0.29 -17.53 -14.92
C GLY A 232 0.99 -17.07 -14.24
N ALA A 233 0.94 -16.87 -12.93
CA ALA A 233 2.09 -16.52 -12.10
C ALA A 233 2.41 -17.65 -11.10
N GLU A 234 3.33 -17.39 -10.17
CA GLU A 234 3.83 -18.31 -9.15
C GLU A 234 3.65 -17.73 -7.75
N ALA A 235 3.39 -18.60 -6.77
CA ALA A 235 3.36 -18.26 -5.35
C ALA A 235 4.69 -18.65 -4.70
N PHE A 236 5.21 -17.78 -3.84
CA PHE A 236 6.46 -17.95 -3.13
C PHE A 236 6.25 -17.95 -1.62
N PHE A 237 6.98 -18.80 -0.91
CA PHE A 237 6.85 -18.94 0.54
C PHE A 237 8.24 -18.89 1.20
N PRO A 238 8.88 -17.71 1.22
CA PRO A 238 10.19 -17.53 1.84
C PRO A 238 10.11 -17.75 3.36
N SER A 239 11.12 -18.40 3.91
CA SER A 239 11.26 -18.65 5.36
C SER A 239 12.28 -17.72 6.03
N SER A 240 12.96 -16.89 5.25
CA SER A 240 13.96 -15.94 5.72
C SER A 240 13.99 -14.69 4.83
N GLN A 241 14.58 -13.62 5.34
CA GLN A 241 14.83 -12.39 4.58
C GLN A 241 15.64 -12.68 3.29
N ARG A 242 16.65 -13.54 3.36
CA ARG A 242 17.45 -13.95 2.20
C ARG A 242 16.61 -14.70 1.15
N ASP A 243 15.64 -15.52 1.58
CA ASP A 243 14.77 -16.23 0.66
C ASP A 243 13.71 -15.30 0.05
N LEU A 244 13.28 -14.28 0.81
CA LEU A 244 12.44 -13.20 0.29
C LEU A 244 13.16 -12.43 -0.84
N GLU A 245 14.42 -12.07 -0.64
CA GLU A 245 15.25 -11.43 -1.67
C GLU A 245 15.37 -12.29 -2.93
N LYS A 246 15.61 -13.60 -2.78
CA LYS A 246 15.63 -14.55 -3.91
C LYS A 246 14.28 -14.63 -4.62
N ALA A 247 13.17 -14.68 -3.89
CA ALA A 247 11.83 -14.72 -4.45
C ALA A 247 11.55 -13.47 -5.29
N LEU A 248 11.83 -12.28 -4.76
CA LEU A 248 11.67 -11.01 -5.46
C LEU A 248 12.58 -10.93 -6.71
N THR A 249 13.84 -11.33 -6.57
CA THR A 249 14.79 -11.42 -7.71
C THR A 249 14.27 -12.37 -8.79
N ARG A 250 13.73 -13.53 -8.39
CA ARG A 250 13.14 -14.49 -9.33
C ARG A 250 11.94 -13.91 -10.06
N ILE A 251 11.03 -13.22 -9.33
CA ILE A 251 9.85 -12.57 -9.92
C ILE A 251 10.27 -11.53 -10.97
N LEU A 252 11.24 -10.66 -10.63
CA LEU A 252 11.74 -9.67 -11.58
C LEU A 252 12.40 -10.34 -12.78
N GLY A 253 13.14 -11.44 -12.57
CA GLY A 253 13.70 -12.27 -13.64
C GLY A 253 12.62 -12.84 -14.57
N ILE A 254 11.55 -13.41 -14.02
CA ILE A 254 10.40 -13.91 -14.78
C ILE A 254 9.79 -12.78 -15.61
N LEU A 255 9.53 -11.62 -15.01
CA LEU A 255 8.95 -10.46 -15.69
C LEU A 255 9.82 -9.96 -16.85
N ARG A 256 11.13 -10.19 -16.82
CA ARG A 256 12.04 -9.82 -17.91
C ARG A 256 12.20 -10.92 -18.98
N ALA A 257 12.13 -12.20 -18.57
CA ALA A 257 12.38 -13.33 -19.46
C ALA A 257 11.12 -13.81 -20.22
N GLN A 258 9.92 -13.48 -19.77
CA GLN A 258 8.66 -13.97 -20.36
C GLN A 258 8.37 -13.33 -21.73
N TYR A 259 7.56 -14.02 -22.52
CA TYR A 259 7.00 -13.56 -23.78
C TYR A 259 5.61 -12.98 -23.57
N THR A 260 5.18 -12.07 -24.45
CA THR A 260 3.83 -11.55 -24.50
C THR A 260 3.19 -11.92 -25.83
N LEU A 261 2.15 -12.74 -25.78
CA LEU A 261 1.35 -13.08 -26.96
C LEU A 261 0.06 -12.29 -26.89
N ALA A 262 -0.37 -11.63 -27.97
CA ALA A 262 -1.70 -11.06 -28.03
C ALA A 262 -2.45 -11.51 -29.30
N TYR A 263 -3.76 -11.66 -29.16
CA TYR A 263 -4.65 -12.10 -30.22
C TYR A 263 -6.00 -11.40 -30.12
N HIS A 264 -6.74 -11.30 -31.22
CA HIS A 264 -8.10 -10.77 -31.22
C HIS A 264 -9.10 -11.86 -30.90
N THR A 265 -10.01 -11.58 -29.96
CA THR A 265 -11.09 -12.51 -29.60
C THR A 265 -12.45 -11.91 -29.96
N GLU A 266 -13.38 -12.77 -30.38
CA GLU A 266 -14.77 -12.37 -30.64
C GLU A 266 -15.64 -12.31 -29.37
N ARG A 267 -15.11 -12.83 -28.24
CA ARG A 267 -15.83 -12.98 -26.97
C ARG A 267 -15.08 -12.40 -25.79
N PRO A 268 -14.79 -11.08 -25.77
CA PRO A 268 -13.84 -10.48 -24.83
C PRO A 268 -14.20 -10.69 -23.35
N ASN A 269 -15.48 -10.79 -22.99
CA ASN A 269 -15.94 -10.90 -21.60
C ASN A 269 -16.30 -12.33 -21.17
N ALA A 270 -16.46 -13.27 -22.12
CA ALA A 270 -16.84 -14.64 -21.79
C ALA A 270 -15.66 -15.41 -21.21
N PHE A 271 -15.96 -16.40 -20.35
CA PHE A 271 -14.98 -17.38 -19.90
C PHE A 271 -14.46 -18.21 -21.07
N ARG A 272 -13.14 -18.31 -21.21
CA ARG A 272 -12.47 -19.05 -22.28
C ARG A 272 -11.22 -19.74 -21.75
N ARG A 273 -11.01 -20.97 -22.17
CA ARG A 273 -9.80 -21.72 -21.82
C ARG A 273 -8.67 -21.32 -22.75
N ILE A 274 -7.49 -21.12 -22.17
CA ILE A 274 -6.27 -20.74 -22.89
C ILE A 274 -5.26 -21.88 -22.75
N GLU A 275 -4.67 -22.27 -23.86
CA GLU A 275 -3.54 -23.19 -23.89
C GLU A 275 -2.45 -22.61 -24.78
N VAL A 276 -1.22 -22.57 -24.26
CA VAL A 276 -0.03 -22.15 -25.02
C VAL A 276 0.90 -23.35 -25.12
N LYS A 277 1.30 -23.68 -26.34
CA LYS A 277 2.28 -24.71 -26.65
C LYS A 277 3.53 -24.08 -27.28
N VAL A 278 4.69 -24.66 -26.99
CA VAL A 278 5.99 -24.28 -27.60
C VAL A 278 6.51 -25.46 -28.37
N ASN A 279 6.91 -25.21 -29.63
CA ASN A 279 7.37 -26.25 -30.57
C ASN A 279 8.82 -26.71 -30.32
N HIS A 280 9.25 -26.71 -29.07
CA HIS A 280 10.57 -27.19 -28.65
C HIS A 280 10.43 -28.31 -27.62
N SER A 281 11.14 -29.42 -27.84
CA SER A 281 11.11 -30.57 -26.94
C SER A 281 11.79 -30.22 -25.61
N GLY A 282 11.19 -30.71 -24.51
CA GLY A 282 11.79 -30.53 -23.19
C GLY A 282 11.55 -29.18 -22.56
N THR A 283 10.63 -28.39 -23.09
CA THR A 283 10.20 -27.12 -22.52
C THR A 283 9.08 -27.30 -21.49
N ARG A 284 9.03 -26.38 -20.53
CA ARG A 284 7.88 -26.15 -19.65
C ARG A 284 7.32 -24.76 -19.94
N VAL A 285 6.00 -24.68 -20.05
CA VAL A 285 5.28 -23.43 -20.35
C VAL A 285 4.40 -23.08 -19.16
N ALA A 286 4.59 -21.89 -18.62
CA ALA A 286 3.71 -21.31 -17.62
C ALA A 286 2.98 -20.10 -18.23
N ALA A 287 1.65 -20.16 -18.24
CA ALA A 287 0.76 -19.11 -18.70
C ALA A 287 -0.59 -19.28 -17.99
N ARG A 288 -1.42 -18.23 -18.01
CA ARG A 288 -2.79 -18.36 -17.53
C ARG A 288 -3.56 -19.38 -18.36
N ARG A 289 -4.41 -20.16 -17.69
CA ARG A 289 -5.17 -21.23 -18.32
C ARG A 289 -6.60 -20.82 -18.71
N ALA A 290 -7.02 -19.66 -18.28
CA ALA A 290 -8.33 -19.09 -18.59
C ALA A 290 -8.30 -17.58 -18.56
N VAL A 291 -9.21 -16.99 -19.33
CA VAL A 291 -9.51 -15.56 -19.36
C VAL A 291 -11.02 -15.35 -19.34
N GLY A 292 -11.46 -14.15 -18.93
CA GLY A 292 -12.88 -13.83 -18.81
C GLY A 292 -13.52 -14.38 -17.54
N ALA A 293 -14.78 -14.06 -17.31
CA ALA A 293 -15.52 -14.43 -16.12
C ALA A 293 -16.76 -15.29 -16.46
N GLU A 294 -17.14 -16.15 -15.53
CA GLU A 294 -18.43 -16.86 -15.57
C GLU A 294 -19.57 -15.99 -15.02
N LEU A 295 -19.24 -14.81 -14.47
CA LEU A 295 -20.22 -13.83 -14.00
C LEU A 295 -20.94 -13.17 -15.18
N GLY A 296 -22.23 -12.90 -15.01
CA GLY A 296 -22.99 -12.11 -16.00
C GLY A 296 -22.38 -10.71 -16.18
N ASP A 297 -22.53 -10.17 -17.40
CA ASP A 297 -21.99 -8.84 -17.75
C ASP A 297 -22.40 -7.74 -16.77
N GLY A 298 -23.60 -7.84 -16.17
CA GLY A 298 -24.10 -6.90 -15.16
C GLY A 298 -23.34 -6.93 -13.84
N GLU A 299 -22.93 -8.09 -13.36
CA GLU A 299 -22.20 -8.23 -12.09
C GLU A 299 -20.75 -7.75 -12.21
N MET A 300 -20.10 -8.05 -13.34
CA MET A 300 -18.76 -7.53 -13.64
C MET A 300 -18.77 -6.00 -13.84
N ALA A 301 -19.77 -5.48 -14.57
CA ALA A 301 -19.93 -4.04 -14.73
C ALA A 301 -20.17 -3.35 -13.37
N HIS A 302 -21.00 -3.95 -12.51
CA HIS A 302 -21.23 -3.44 -11.16
C HIS A 302 -19.95 -3.47 -10.31
N PHE A 303 -19.16 -4.55 -10.37
CA PHE A 303 -17.87 -4.64 -9.68
C PHE A 303 -16.93 -3.51 -10.13
N PHE A 304 -16.75 -3.32 -11.45
CA PHE A 304 -15.86 -2.28 -11.95
C PHE A 304 -16.38 -0.88 -11.67
N THR A 305 -17.70 -0.63 -11.77
CA THR A 305 -18.29 0.66 -11.45
C THR A 305 -18.17 0.99 -9.97
N THR A 306 -18.40 0.02 -9.08
CA THR A 306 -18.36 0.26 -7.63
C THR A 306 -16.96 0.24 -7.05
N ARG A 307 -15.99 -0.45 -7.68
CA ARG A 307 -14.63 -0.61 -7.14
C ARG A 307 -13.57 0.14 -7.92
N CYS A 308 -13.65 0.14 -9.26
CA CYS A 308 -12.63 0.78 -10.08
C CYS A 308 -12.97 2.23 -10.43
N GLU A 309 -14.23 2.60 -10.61
CA GLU A 309 -14.61 4.00 -10.87
C GLU A 309 -14.45 4.86 -9.62
N VAL A 310 -14.72 4.31 -8.43
CA VAL A 310 -14.42 4.98 -7.16
C VAL A 310 -12.91 5.19 -7.03
N SER A 311 -12.10 4.18 -7.38
CA SER A 311 -10.62 4.30 -7.37
C SER A 311 -10.07 5.28 -8.42
N ALA A 312 -10.75 5.47 -9.56
CA ALA A 312 -10.29 6.38 -10.62
C ALA A 312 -10.76 7.84 -10.44
N LYS A 313 -11.85 8.04 -9.69
CA LYS A 313 -12.41 9.38 -9.40
C LYS A 313 -11.95 9.93 -8.06
N ASP A 314 -11.63 9.06 -7.11
CA ASP A 314 -11.04 9.49 -5.85
C ASP A 314 -9.55 9.72 -6.06
N HIS A 315 -9.09 10.88 -5.64
CA HIS A 315 -7.66 11.17 -5.59
C HIS A 315 -6.92 9.99 -4.93
N PRO A 316 -5.77 9.56 -5.43
CA PRO A 316 -5.02 8.44 -4.86
C PRO A 316 -4.69 8.67 -3.38
N TYR A 317 -4.80 9.90 -2.95
CA TYR A 317 -4.67 10.32 -1.56
C TYR A 317 -5.84 11.23 -1.18
N PRO A 318 -6.76 10.81 -0.29
CA PRO A 318 -7.85 11.66 0.18
C PRO A 318 -7.38 13.01 0.77
N TRP A 319 -6.11 13.13 1.17
CA TRP A 319 -5.51 14.37 1.65
C TRP A 319 -4.92 15.26 0.53
N GLU A 320 -4.82 14.80 -0.73
CA GLU A 320 -4.29 15.65 -1.83
C GLU A 320 -5.07 16.96 -2.03
N PRO A 321 -6.41 17.00 -1.92
CA PRO A 321 -7.15 18.26 -2.00
C PRO A 321 -6.75 19.28 -0.92
N HIS A 322 -6.15 18.79 0.18
CA HIS A 322 -5.67 19.62 1.30
C HIS A 322 -4.19 20.02 1.16
N VAL A 323 -3.52 19.60 0.07
CA VAL A 323 -2.12 19.92 -0.21
C VAL A 323 -2.04 21.01 -1.27
N THR A 324 -1.32 22.07 -0.94
CA THR A 324 -0.91 23.11 -1.89
C THR A 324 0.62 23.18 -1.93
N ARG A 325 1.14 23.89 -2.92
CA ARG A 325 2.57 24.15 -2.99
C ARG A 325 2.84 25.64 -3.03
N THR A 326 3.87 26.04 -2.30
CA THR A 326 4.37 27.42 -2.38
C THR A 326 5.00 27.68 -3.76
N PRO A 327 5.23 28.95 -4.17
CA PRO A 327 5.96 29.26 -5.40
C PRO A 327 7.34 28.60 -5.49
N ASP A 328 7.98 28.32 -4.36
CA ASP A 328 9.28 27.66 -4.24
C ASP A 328 9.18 26.12 -4.27
N GLY A 329 7.97 25.58 -4.46
CA GLY A 329 7.70 24.14 -4.54
C GLY A 329 7.57 23.40 -3.21
N LEU A 330 7.62 24.10 -2.06
CA LEU A 330 7.45 23.50 -0.73
C LEU A 330 6.00 23.09 -0.49
N THR A 331 5.82 22.00 0.23
CA THR A 331 4.52 21.42 0.53
C THR A 331 3.82 22.15 1.68
N VAL A 332 2.57 22.51 1.49
CA VAL A 332 1.67 23.02 2.54
C VAL A 332 0.47 22.08 2.63
N TYR A 333 0.24 21.51 3.80
CA TYR A 333 -0.92 20.69 4.10
C TYR A 333 -1.83 21.41 5.09
N GLN A 334 -3.12 21.54 4.75
CA GLN A 334 -4.09 22.22 5.60
C GLN A 334 -5.40 21.43 5.66
N ASP A 335 -5.93 21.23 6.88
CA ASP A 335 -7.23 20.60 7.10
C ASP A 335 -7.97 21.30 8.26
N ASP A 336 -9.14 21.83 7.96
CA ASP A 336 -10.02 22.47 8.94
C ASP A 336 -10.98 21.48 9.62
N PHE A 337 -10.96 20.21 9.14
CA PHE A 337 -11.83 19.11 9.59
C PHE A 337 -13.33 19.32 9.35
N SER A 338 -13.70 20.22 8.44
CA SER A 338 -15.09 20.44 8.06
C SER A 338 -15.64 19.31 7.16
N ASP A 339 -14.80 18.68 6.34
CA ASP A 339 -15.14 17.54 5.46
C ASP A 339 -14.73 16.20 6.10
N PRO A 340 -15.68 15.35 6.51
CA PRO A 340 -15.35 14.04 7.07
C PRO A 340 -14.73 13.07 6.06
N ARG A 341 -14.63 13.45 4.77
CA ARG A 341 -13.95 12.67 3.72
C ARG A 341 -12.50 13.08 3.54
N SER A 342 -11.98 14.01 4.32
CA SER A 342 -10.56 14.43 4.24
C SER A 342 -9.57 13.31 4.58
N GLY A 343 -10.07 12.14 5.04
CA GLY A 343 -9.34 10.89 5.11
C GLY A 343 -8.76 10.54 6.47
N TRP A 344 -8.93 11.38 7.48
CA TRP A 344 -8.54 11.03 8.85
C TRP A 344 -9.31 9.83 9.38
N PRO A 345 -8.70 8.97 10.21
CA PRO A 345 -9.35 7.78 10.74
C PRO A 345 -10.71 8.08 11.37
N ASN A 346 -11.77 7.39 10.96
CA ASN A 346 -13.12 7.51 11.50
C ASN A 346 -13.56 6.15 12.09
N ARG A 347 -13.38 5.99 13.40
CA ARG A 347 -13.62 4.74 14.15
C ARG A 347 -13.85 5.04 15.62
N PRO A 348 -14.31 4.08 16.47
CA PRO A 348 -14.50 4.33 17.90
C PRO A 348 -13.32 5.05 18.55
N GLY A 349 -13.59 6.21 19.13
CA GLY A 349 -12.59 7.09 19.73
C GLY A 349 -11.94 8.11 18.80
N LEU A 350 -12.14 8.01 17.48
CA LEU A 350 -11.59 8.90 16.47
C LEU A 350 -12.67 9.28 15.47
N GLY A 351 -12.86 10.57 15.18
CA GLY A 351 -13.85 10.99 14.17
C GLY A 351 -14.11 12.48 14.12
N TYR A 352 -14.99 12.86 13.21
CA TYR A 352 -15.37 14.26 12.97
C TYR A 352 -16.58 14.65 13.82
N ALA A 353 -16.52 15.79 14.46
CA ALA A 353 -17.59 16.30 15.32
C ALA A 353 -17.67 17.83 15.27
N GLY A 354 -18.77 18.39 14.72
CA GLY A 354 -19.04 19.84 14.75
C GLY A 354 -17.95 20.71 14.13
N GLY A 355 -17.41 20.33 12.94
CA GLY A 355 -16.34 21.05 12.29
C GLY A 355 -15.00 20.96 13.06
N ALA A 356 -14.75 19.82 13.69
CA ALA A 356 -13.52 19.51 14.38
C ALA A 356 -13.21 18.02 14.24
N TYR A 357 -11.96 17.64 14.42
CA TYR A 357 -11.58 16.25 14.58
C TYR A 357 -11.48 15.89 16.05
N GLN A 358 -12.25 14.90 16.49
CA GLN A 358 -12.30 14.46 17.87
C GLN A 358 -11.40 13.24 18.09
N VAL A 359 -10.56 13.31 19.12
CA VAL A 359 -9.76 12.19 19.60
C VAL A 359 -10.13 11.90 21.05
N SER A 360 -10.48 10.66 21.33
CA SER A 360 -10.78 10.14 22.66
C SER A 360 -10.20 8.75 22.85
N VAL A 361 -10.20 8.27 24.09
CA VAL A 361 -9.85 6.87 24.36
C VAL A 361 -11.01 5.97 23.93
N ALA A 362 -10.76 5.01 23.05
CA ALA A 362 -11.77 4.03 22.66
C ALA A 362 -12.25 3.24 23.88
N PRO A 363 -13.57 2.97 24.02
CA PRO A 363 -14.08 2.10 25.08
C PRO A 363 -13.44 0.71 24.95
N ALA A 364 -13.00 0.14 26.06
CA ALA A 364 -12.37 -1.19 26.09
C ALA A 364 -13.39 -2.25 25.66
N ILE A 365 -13.13 -2.92 24.54
CA ILE A 365 -13.83 -4.16 24.17
C ILE A 365 -13.02 -5.30 24.76
N GLY A 366 -13.50 -5.86 25.88
CA GLY A 366 -13.16 -7.18 26.43
C GLY A 366 -11.72 -7.42 26.93
N SER A 367 -11.61 -7.71 28.22
CA SER A 367 -10.62 -8.51 28.98
C SER A 367 -9.13 -8.47 28.68
N SER A 368 -8.36 -8.11 29.74
CA SER A 368 -6.98 -8.51 30.10
C SER A 368 -5.87 -8.26 29.07
N GLY A 369 -5.39 -7.03 28.99
CA GLY A 369 -4.12 -6.64 28.41
C GLY A 369 -3.79 -5.21 28.83
N ALA A 370 -2.55 -4.92 29.14
CA ALA A 370 -2.10 -3.60 29.57
C ALA A 370 -2.58 -2.53 28.58
N ARG A 371 -3.42 -1.63 29.06
CA ARG A 371 -4.00 -0.52 28.29
C ARG A 371 -2.91 0.50 28.00
N GLU A 372 -2.68 0.82 26.74
CA GLU A 372 -2.31 2.20 26.41
C GLU A 372 -3.57 3.06 26.50
N PRO A 373 -3.69 3.95 27.48
CA PRO A 373 -4.91 4.75 27.70
C PRO A 373 -4.93 5.97 26.78
N GLY A 374 -4.84 5.78 25.46
CA GLY A 374 -4.77 6.90 24.54
C GLY A 374 -5.41 6.60 23.17
N GLY A 375 -6.02 7.61 22.57
CA GLY A 375 -6.39 7.67 21.17
C GLY A 375 -5.25 8.33 20.36
N ILE A 376 -4.88 7.76 19.23
CA ILE A 376 -3.88 8.32 18.30
C ILE A 376 -4.46 8.28 16.90
N ALA A 377 -4.36 9.41 16.20
CA ALA A 377 -4.66 9.54 14.78
C ALA A 377 -3.49 10.23 14.10
N ALA A 378 -3.02 9.70 12.97
CA ALA A 378 -2.06 10.36 12.12
C ALA A 378 -2.47 10.16 10.66
N TYR A 379 -2.26 11.19 9.85
CA TYR A 379 -2.66 11.21 8.46
C TYR A 379 -1.93 12.33 7.70
N GLY A 380 -1.92 12.24 6.37
CA GLY A 380 -1.32 13.28 5.53
C GLY A 380 0.12 12.99 5.08
N PRO A 381 0.76 13.96 4.44
CA PRO A 381 2.11 13.80 3.90
C PRO A 381 3.18 13.66 4.99
N TRP A 382 4.36 13.24 4.57
CA TRP A 382 5.55 13.17 5.41
C TRP A 382 6.37 14.46 5.29
N PHE A 383 6.94 14.88 6.43
CA PHE A 383 7.76 16.08 6.50
C PHE A 383 9.07 15.80 7.23
N THR A 384 10.16 16.39 6.75
CA THR A 384 11.48 16.37 7.39
C THR A 384 11.69 17.66 8.20
N ASN A 385 11.69 18.80 7.51
CA ASN A 385 11.72 20.12 8.10
C ASN A 385 10.35 20.76 7.91
N PHE A 386 9.73 21.21 8.98
CA PHE A 386 8.37 21.74 8.89
C PHE A 386 8.02 22.62 10.10
N ARG A 387 6.97 23.42 9.91
CA ARG A 387 6.18 24.02 10.99
C ARG A 387 4.77 23.47 10.95
N ALA A 388 4.31 22.89 12.05
CA ALA A 388 2.95 22.39 12.19
C ALA A 388 2.24 23.16 13.31
N SER A 389 1.01 23.59 13.04
CA SER A 389 0.14 24.23 14.04
C SER A 389 -1.26 23.62 14.03
N VAL A 390 -1.89 23.53 15.18
CA VAL A 390 -3.26 23.04 15.33
C VAL A 390 -3.93 23.72 16.51
N ASN A 391 -5.20 24.03 16.36
CA ASN A 391 -6.06 24.52 17.46
C ASN A 391 -6.63 23.32 18.23
N LEU A 392 -6.28 23.20 19.50
CA LEU A 392 -6.65 22.13 20.41
C LEU A 392 -7.58 22.64 21.49
N GLN A 393 -8.71 21.97 21.69
CA GLN A 393 -9.66 22.23 22.77
C GLN A 393 -9.86 20.95 23.59
N PRO A 394 -9.32 20.85 24.82
CA PRO A 394 -9.65 19.77 25.72
C PRO A 394 -11.14 19.77 26.06
N GLY A 395 -11.78 18.59 26.01
CA GLY A 395 -13.13 18.40 26.53
C GLY A 395 -13.15 18.18 28.03
N PRO A 396 -14.34 17.91 28.61
CA PRO A 396 -14.47 17.58 30.03
C PRO A 396 -13.63 16.36 30.40
N GLY A 397 -12.99 16.39 31.57
CA GLY A 397 -12.17 15.31 32.10
C GLY A 397 -10.80 15.77 32.53
N ASP A 398 -9.97 14.79 32.87
CA ASP A 398 -8.59 15.01 33.34
C ASP A 398 -7.53 14.63 32.29
N GLY A 399 -7.96 14.40 31.05
CA GLY A 399 -7.08 14.00 29.96
C GLY A 399 -6.24 15.13 29.37
N ALA A 400 -5.24 14.78 28.60
CA ALA A 400 -4.36 15.65 27.84
C ALA A 400 -4.52 15.40 26.34
N GLY A 401 -4.75 16.47 25.58
CA GLY A 401 -4.68 16.44 24.11
C GLY A 401 -3.25 16.72 23.63
N GLY A 402 -2.90 16.26 22.43
CA GLY A 402 -1.55 16.45 21.98
C GLY A 402 -1.36 16.40 20.46
N LEU A 403 -0.26 16.99 20.04
CA LEU A 403 0.25 16.95 18.67
C LEU A 403 1.37 15.91 18.59
N ILE A 404 1.22 14.99 17.64
CA ILE A 404 2.25 14.01 17.29
C ILE A 404 3.02 14.56 16.09
N PHE A 405 4.33 14.38 16.07
CA PHE A 405 5.15 14.78 14.94
C PHE A 405 6.35 13.84 14.73
N ARG A 406 6.84 13.81 13.49
CA ARG A 406 7.85 12.85 13.04
C ARG A 406 7.49 11.40 13.37
N LEU A 407 6.21 11.09 13.18
CA LEU A 407 5.73 9.74 13.41
C LEU A 407 6.17 8.83 12.26
N ASN A 408 7.02 7.86 12.59
CA ASN A 408 7.59 6.90 11.66
C ASN A 408 7.66 5.48 12.26
N GLU A 409 8.37 4.57 11.61
CA GLU A 409 8.51 3.18 12.01
C GLU A 409 9.31 2.97 13.30
N ARG A 410 10.09 3.95 13.72
CA ARG A 410 10.89 3.88 14.97
C ARG A 410 10.13 4.41 16.17
N GLY A 411 9.23 5.38 15.95
CA GLY A 411 8.48 6.04 17.01
C GLY A 411 7.99 7.43 16.62
N TYR A 412 7.83 8.30 17.60
CA TYR A 412 7.34 9.66 17.38
C TYR A 412 7.64 10.58 18.58
N TYR A 413 7.60 11.89 18.32
CA TYR A 413 7.50 12.89 19.37
C TYR A 413 6.03 13.19 19.65
N LEU A 414 5.70 13.41 20.93
CA LEU A 414 4.37 13.73 21.41
C LEU A 414 4.42 14.95 22.32
N LEU A 415 3.88 16.06 21.84
CA LEU A 415 3.57 17.23 22.66
C LEU A 415 2.21 17.04 23.30
N LEU A 416 2.14 16.95 24.60
CA LEU A 416 0.92 16.90 25.38
C LEU A 416 0.61 18.24 26.02
N LEU A 417 -0.65 18.66 25.93
CA LEU A 417 -1.19 19.88 26.55
C LEU A 417 -2.35 19.52 27.45
N LYS A 418 -2.30 20.02 28.67
CA LYS A 418 -3.36 19.81 29.68
C LYS A 418 -3.53 21.08 30.51
N HIS A 419 -4.70 21.76 30.41
CA HIS A 419 -4.96 23.03 31.07
C HIS A 419 -3.84 24.06 30.78
N ALA A 420 -3.10 24.47 31.80
CA ALA A 420 -2.00 25.40 31.69
C ALA A 420 -0.61 24.69 31.74
N ASN A 421 -0.52 23.42 31.38
CA ASN A 421 0.71 22.65 31.42
C ASN A 421 0.99 21.96 30.09
N TYR A 422 2.27 21.75 29.82
CA TYR A 422 2.74 21.00 28.64
C TYR A 422 3.77 19.95 29.06
N LYS A 423 3.92 18.93 28.19
CA LYS A 423 4.94 17.87 28.31
C LYS A 423 5.38 17.47 26.92
N LEU A 424 6.67 17.23 26.68
CA LEU A 424 7.19 16.68 25.46
C LEU A 424 7.81 15.31 25.72
N VAL A 425 7.38 14.30 25.01
CA VAL A 425 7.79 12.90 25.18
C VAL A 425 8.29 12.34 23.87
N LYS A 426 9.31 11.53 23.94
CA LYS A 426 9.77 10.67 22.87
C LYS A 426 9.22 9.26 23.12
N LYS A 427 8.51 8.71 22.14
CA LYS A 427 7.89 7.38 22.22
C LYS A 427 8.46 6.46 21.17
N PHE A 428 8.91 5.30 21.57
CA PHE A 428 9.41 4.25 20.69
C PHE A 428 8.38 3.12 20.58
N TRP A 429 8.33 2.47 19.42
CA TRP A 429 7.55 1.26 19.26
C TRP A 429 8.23 0.06 19.94
N GLY A 430 7.48 -1.04 20.15
CA GLY A 430 8.04 -2.29 20.69
C GLY A 430 8.14 -2.35 22.21
N GLY A 431 7.41 -1.49 22.93
CA GLY A 431 7.33 -1.58 24.40
C GLY A 431 8.52 -0.97 25.14
N VAL A 432 9.35 -0.19 24.43
CA VAL A 432 10.39 0.63 25.08
C VAL A 432 9.71 1.73 25.91
N ALA A 433 10.24 1.98 27.10
CA ALA A 433 9.70 3.01 27.99
C ALA A 433 9.71 4.40 27.33
N ASP A 434 8.66 5.17 27.59
CA ASP A 434 8.57 6.57 27.16
C ASP A 434 9.72 7.39 27.75
N GLU A 435 10.39 8.18 26.92
CA GLU A 435 11.46 9.08 27.34
C GLU A 435 10.97 10.53 27.37
N PRO A 436 10.73 11.14 28.52
CA PRO A 436 10.36 12.53 28.59
C PRO A 436 11.53 13.43 28.24
N LEU A 437 11.42 14.20 27.16
CA LEU A 437 12.36 15.28 26.83
C LEU A 437 12.13 16.52 27.69
N VAL A 438 10.84 16.79 27.99
CA VAL A 438 10.40 17.82 28.95
C VAL A 438 9.28 17.22 29.78
N ASN A 439 9.44 17.21 31.12
CA ASN A 439 8.38 16.82 32.04
C ASN A 439 7.28 17.90 32.10
N TRP A 440 6.17 17.59 32.77
CA TRP A 440 5.09 18.55 32.95
C TRP A 440 5.62 19.89 33.49
N ALA A 441 5.44 20.95 32.71
CA ALA A 441 5.85 22.30 33.00
C ALA A 441 4.66 23.25 32.83
N GLY A 442 4.65 24.32 33.60
CA GLY A 442 3.58 25.32 33.55
C GLY A 442 3.70 26.24 32.34
N LEU A 443 2.55 26.57 31.74
CA LEU A 443 2.41 27.61 30.73
C LEU A 443 1.99 28.91 31.41
N HIS A 444 2.71 30.00 31.20
CA HIS A 444 2.26 31.33 31.58
C HIS A 444 1.21 31.86 30.58
N ARG A 445 0.00 31.32 30.64
CA ARG A 445 -1.10 31.73 29.75
C ARG A 445 -1.79 32.97 30.26
N ILE A 446 -2.05 33.88 29.32
CA ILE A 446 -2.79 35.12 29.60
C ILE A 446 -4.30 34.88 29.41
N SER A 447 -4.69 33.91 28.58
CA SER A 447 -6.09 33.62 28.24
C SER A 447 -6.72 32.58 29.16
N ALA A 448 -7.95 32.82 29.61
CA ALA A 448 -8.81 31.84 30.27
C ALA A 448 -9.57 30.92 29.28
N ASP A 449 -9.43 31.13 27.96
CA ASP A 449 -10.03 30.28 26.92
C ASP A 449 -9.43 28.87 27.03
N PRO A 450 -10.25 27.80 27.09
CA PRO A 450 -9.76 26.45 27.12
C PRO A 450 -9.07 26.03 25.80
N ARG A 451 -9.28 26.74 24.69
CA ARG A 451 -8.61 26.49 23.41
C ARG A 451 -7.14 26.92 23.47
N MET A 452 -6.28 26.13 22.87
CA MET A 452 -4.85 26.37 22.78
C MET A 452 -4.38 26.16 21.35
N THR A 453 -3.53 27.02 20.84
CA THR A 453 -2.82 26.76 19.59
C THR A 453 -1.49 26.08 19.92
N ALA A 454 -1.33 24.83 19.52
CA ALA A 454 -0.05 24.12 19.59
C ALA A 454 0.70 24.30 18.29
N GLU A 455 1.94 24.78 18.37
CA GLU A 455 2.84 24.90 17.22
C GLU A 455 4.14 24.15 17.51
N VAL A 456 4.60 23.37 16.53
CA VAL A 456 5.89 22.69 16.54
C VAL A 456 6.64 23.04 15.27
N GLU A 457 7.88 23.47 15.42
CA GLU A 457 8.81 23.69 14.33
C GLU A 457 9.98 22.72 14.45
N CYS A 458 10.22 21.94 13.41
CA CYS A 458 11.37 21.05 13.29
C CYS A 458 12.25 21.49 12.13
N ASN A 459 13.53 21.78 12.41
CA ASN A 459 14.53 22.13 11.41
C ASN A 459 15.83 21.39 11.72
N GLY A 460 16.19 20.41 10.89
CA GLY A 460 17.21 19.43 11.22
C GLY A 460 16.85 18.70 12.52
N ASN A 461 17.76 18.69 13.49
CA ASN A 461 17.54 18.12 14.81
C ASN A 461 16.98 19.10 15.86
N ARG A 462 16.76 20.37 15.50
CA ARG A 462 16.19 21.38 16.38
C ARG A 462 14.67 21.24 16.43
N ILE A 463 14.13 21.19 17.63
CA ILE A 463 12.70 21.16 17.93
C ILE A 463 12.36 22.39 18.73
N THR A 464 11.45 23.22 18.19
CA THR A 464 10.90 24.37 18.89
C THR A 464 9.40 24.21 19.04
N VAL A 465 8.87 24.40 20.26
CA VAL A 465 7.43 24.34 20.55
C VAL A 465 6.95 25.70 21.02
N ARG A 466 5.83 26.15 20.45
CA ARG A 466 5.10 27.33 20.92
C ARG A 466 3.68 26.92 21.30
N VAL A 467 3.15 27.55 22.32
CA VAL A 467 1.75 27.43 22.72
C VAL A 467 1.17 28.83 22.82
N ASP A 468 0.07 29.08 22.12
CA ASP A 468 -0.53 30.42 21.98
C ASP A 468 0.51 31.49 21.55
N GLY A 469 1.43 31.12 20.65
CA GLY A 469 2.52 31.98 20.16
C GLY A 469 3.72 32.14 21.12
N ILE A 470 3.61 31.68 22.38
CA ILE A 470 4.69 31.79 23.37
C ILE A 470 5.62 30.58 23.26
N GLN A 471 6.91 30.81 23.10
CA GLN A 471 7.88 29.71 23.06
C GLN A 471 7.98 29.00 24.42
N ALA A 472 7.61 27.74 24.41
CA ALA A 472 7.61 26.87 25.59
C ALA A 472 8.86 25.97 25.63
N ILE A 473 9.33 25.48 24.47
CA ILE A 473 10.45 24.55 24.36
C ILE A 473 11.37 24.99 23.21
N SER A 474 12.68 24.82 23.39
CA SER A 474 13.67 24.79 22.32
C SER A 474 14.77 23.82 22.74
N LEU A 475 14.92 22.74 21.99
CA LEU A 475 15.94 21.70 22.25
C LEU A 475 16.43 21.06 20.94
N THR A 476 17.38 20.17 21.03
CA THR A 476 17.85 19.34 19.93
C THR A 476 17.70 17.88 20.28
N ASP A 477 17.13 17.10 19.35
CA ASP A 477 17.04 15.63 19.42
C ASP A 477 17.00 15.08 17.99
N ASP A 478 17.76 14.02 17.72
CA ASP A 478 17.92 13.41 16.40
C ASP A 478 17.32 11.99 16.32
N SER A 479 16.50 11.60 17.29
CA SER A 479 15.93 10.25 17.36
C SER A 479 15.02 9.95 16.18
N PHE A 480 14.27 10.95 15.70
CA PHE A 480 13.39 10.82 14.54
C PHE A 480 13.65 11.99 13.58
N GLY A 481 14.04 11.67 12.34
CA GLY A 481 14.41 12.67 11.33
C GLY A 481 13.23 13.23 10.53
N ASP A 482 12.24 12.37 10.26
CA ASP A 482 11.07 12.66 9.41
C ASP A 482 9.85 11.85 9.85
N GLY A 483 8.70 12.15 9.29
CA GLY A 483 7.47 11.39 9.53
C GLY A 483 6.19 12.20 9.38
N GLN A 484 5.08 11.58 9.72
CA GLN A 484 3.75 12.17 9.66
C GLN A 484 3.45 13.05 10.88
N ILE A 485 2.46 13.91 10.70
CA ILE A 485 1.83 14.67 11.79
C ILE A 485 0.58 13.93 12.25
N GLY A 486 0.27 14.01 13.54
CA GLY A 486 -0.88 13.35 14.10
C GLY A 486 -1.40 14.04 15.36
N MET A 487 -2.54 13.55 15.84
CA MET A 487 -3.20 14.03 17.03
C MET A 487 -3.38 12.91 18.02
N ALA A 488 -3.31 13.22 19.31
CA ALA A 488 -3.45 12.25 20.38
C ALA A 488 -4.30 12.79 21.52
N PHE A 489 -4.88 11.86 22.28
CA PHE A 489 -5.53 12.15 23.54
C PHE A 489 -5.26 11.02 24.53
N PHE A 490 -4.90 11.37 25.76
CA PHE A 490 -4.61 10.43 26.85
C PHE A 490 -5.39 10.84 28.11
N GLY A 491 -5.95 9.87 28.80
CA GLY A 491 -6.74 10.08 30.02
C GLY A 491 -8.26 10.00 29.80
N ARG A 492 -9.04 10.61 30.67
CA ARG A 492 -10.52 10.58 30.58
C ARG A 492 -11.04 11.79 29.82
N GLY A 493 -12.00 11.57 28.90
CA GLY A 493 -12.62 12.61 28.10
C GLY A 493 -12.21 12.54 26.62
N HIS A 494 -12.06 13.69 26.01
CA HIS A 494 -11.67 13.84 24.61
C HIS A 494 -10.96 15.17 24.38
N ALA A 495 -10.36 15.33 23.21
CA ALA A 495 -9.92 16.61 22.67
C ALA A 495 -10.49 16.84 21.28
N LEU A 496 -10.80 18.10 20.96
CA LEU A 496 -11.19 18.57 19.64
C LEU A 496 -10.03 19.32 19.01
N PHE A 497 -9.76 19.00 17.75
CA PHE A 497 -8.71 19.61 16.94
C PHE A 497 -9.33 20.34 15.75
N ARG A 498 -8.81 21.52 15.42
CA ARG A 498 -9.24 22.36 14.30
C ARG A 498 -8.06 23.02 13.63
N ASP A 499 -8.23 23.40 12.39
CA ASP A 499 -7.30 24.23 11.63
C ASP A 499 -5.85 23.72 11.68
N LEU A 500 -5.66 22.44 11.34
CA LEU A 500 -4.32 21.90 11.18
C LEU A 500 -3.65 22.54 9.95
N LEU A 501 -2.50 23.12 10.18
CA LEU A 501 -1.64 23.66 9.12
C LEU A 501 -0.24 23.06 9.27
N VAL A 502 0.33 22.53 8.20
CA VAL A 502 1.71 22.05 8.17
C VAL A 502 2.41 22.66 6.95
N GLU A 503 3.48 23.37 7.19
CA GLU A 503 4.30 24.03 6.19
C GLU A 503 5.68 23.37 6.16
N GLU A 504 6.08 22.87 4.99
CA GLU A 504 7.43 22.37 4.77
C GLU A 504 8.42 23.56 4.84
N LEU A 505 9.58 23.33 5.45
CA LEU A 505 10.69 24.29 5.56
C LEU A 505 11.89 23.80 4.74
N ARG A 506 12.73 24.74 4.29
CA ARG A 506 13.98 24.45 3.56
C ARG A 506 15.06 23.82 4.43
#